data_17770f051a3d7638ce4ec19fa969da52
#
_entry.id   17770f051a3d7638ce4ec19fa969da52
#
_cell.length_a   1.000
_cell.length_b   1.000
_cell.length_c   1.000
_cell.angle_alpha   90.00
_cell.angle_beta   90.00
_cell.angle_gamma   90.00
#
_symmetry.space_group_name_H-M   'P 1'
#
loop_
_entity.id
_entity.type
_entity.pdbx_description
1 polymer ?
#
loop_
_entity_poly.entity_id
_entity_poly.type
_entity_poly.pdbx_seq_one_letter_code
_entity_poly.pdbx_strand_id
1 'polypeptide(L)'
;MKILILHQHFNTPETGGAIRSYYLAKALVDSGMKVVVITAHNEKKYKKEITEGIEVHYLSVAYNNRFGFVARSWSFLKYVKGVIRLAGQFKDFNYCYAISVPLTVGLAAQWIKSRYKIPYIFEVGDLWPDAPIQMEFVNNYFFSEALYLLEKSIYKSAHSVVALSPAIQSAIEKKVSGKKVHLIPNMADCEFYKPERKDPTLEERFQVQNKFVVSYIGAVGVANGLDYFLECANAARKAELPLHFFICGDGALVDRLKKNAQQLSLANLTFLDFTNRNGVQELLNVTDASFTCYKQVPILETGSPNKFFDGLAAGKLIVINFGGWIKNEIEENQCGIYCNPQQPTDFVKKITPFLHEQELLSRYQAASRHLAEKKYSRKQLSAEFAAIFSSPI
;
A
#
# COMPACT_ATOMS: atom_id res chain seq x y z
N MET A 1 -7.39 11.80 25.35
CA MET A 1 -8.41 11.54 24.31
C MET A 1 -8.47 10.05 24.02
N LYS A 2 -9.63 9.52 23.58
CA LYS A 2 -9.85 8.08 23.28
C LYS A 2 -10.24 7.93 21.82
N ILE A 3 -9.50 7.11 21.07
CA ILE A 3 -9.68 6.91 19.64
C ILE A 3 -10.00 5.45 19.34
N LEU A 4 -11.11 5.20 18.65
CA LEU A 4 -11.50 3.89 18.15
C LEU A 4 -11.10 3.77 16.68
N ILE A 5 -10.21 2.84 16.35
CA ILE A 5 -9.79 2.57 14.97
C ILE A 5 -10.53 1.35 14.44
N LEU A 6 -11.16 1.48 13.28
CA LEU A 6 -11.80 0.40 12.55
C LEU A 6 -10.97 0.06 11.32
N HIS A 7 -10.27 -1.06 11.33
CA HIS A 7 -9.48 -1.52 10.20
C HIS A 7 -9.50 -3.05 10.10
N GLN A 8 -10.17 -3.59 9.10
CA GLN A 8 -10.32 -5.05 8.94
C GLN A 8 -8.99 -5.78 8.76
N HIS A 9 -7.98 -5.14 8.18
CA HIS A 9 -6.69 -5.72 7.81
C HIS A 9 -5.52 -5.08 8.57
N PHE A 10 -5.69 -4.93 9.89
CA PHE A 10 -4.64 -4.40 10.76
C PHE A 10 -3.53 -5.45 10.94
N ASN A 11 -2.30 -5.07 10.60
CA ASN A 11 -1.11 -5.88 10.76
C ASN A 11 -0.09 -5.15 11.63
N THR A 12 0.76 -5.92 12.32
CA THR A 12 1.91 -5.42 13.09
C THR A 12 3.22 -5.66 12.32
N PRO A 13 4.33 -5.02 12.71
CA PRO A 13 5.64 -5.28 12.09
C PRO A 13 6.05 -6.76 12.10
N GLU A 14 5.65 -7.53 13.11
CA GLU A 14 5.95 -8.96 13.24
C GLU A 14 5.20 -9.80 12.21
N THR A 15 3.95 -9.44 11.93
CA THR A 15 3.12 -10.17 10.95
C THR A 15 3.45 -9.82 9.51
N GLY A 16 4.06 -8.64 9.30
CA GLY A 16 4.37 -8.14 7.96
C GLY A 16 3.14 -7.67 7.17
N GLY A 17 3.34 -7.35 5.89
CA GLY A 17 2.29 -6.80 5.02
C GLY A 17 2.11 -5.29 5.20
N ALA A 18 0.88 -4.79 5.01
CA ALA A 18 0.59 -3.35 5.13
C ALA A 18 0.47 -2.94 6.61
N ILE A 19 1.46 -2.25 7.13
CA ILE A 19 1.58 -1.87 8.55
C ILE A 19 1.31 -0.38 8.83
N ARG A 20 0.79 0.36 7.84
CA ARG A 20 0.46 1.78 7.98
C ARG A 20 -0.42 2.06 9.23
N SER A 21 -1.53 1.34 9.35
CA SER A 21 -2.48 1.57 10.46
C SER A 21 -1.88 1.29 11.84
N TYR A 22 -0.91 0.40 11.93
CA TYR A 22 -0.15 0.18 13.16
C TYR A 22 0.64 1.44 13.54
N TYR A 23 1.41 2.02 12.61
CA TYR A 23 2.18 3.23 12.89
C TYR A 23 1.31 4.45 13.16
N LEU A 24 0.16 4.57 12.51
CA LEU A 24 -0.82 5.60 12.83
C LEU A 24 -1.38 5.42 14.25
N ALA A 25 -1.75 4.19 14.63
CA ALA A 25 -2.22 3.89 15.99
C ALA A 25 -1.13 4.16 17.04
N LYS A 26 0.12 3.76 16.75
CA LYS A 26 1.28 3.99 17.62
C LYS A 26 1.54 5.50 17.81
N ALA A 27 1.47 6.29 16.76
CA ALA A 27 1.65 7.74 16.83
C ALA A 27 0.60 8.41 17.74
N LEU A 28 -0.64 7.92 17.71
CA LEU A 28 -1.68 8.40 18.63
C LEU A 28 -1.37 8.01 20.09
N VAL A 29 -0.91 6.78 20.33
CA VAL A 29 -0.48 6.33 21.67
C VAL A 29 0.68 7.17 22.16
N ASP A 30 1.70 7.40 21.34
CA ASP A 30 2.87 8.21 21.68
C ASP A 30 2.52 9.67 21.96
N SER A 31 1.40 10.15 21.38
CA SER A 31 0.81 11.46 21.67
C SER A 31 -0.08 11.47 22.93
N GLY A 32 -0.06 10.41 23.75
CA GLY A 32 -0.81 10.31 25.01
C GLY A 32 -2.30 9.95 24.86
N MET A 33 -2.73 9.47 23.69
CA MET A 33 -4.12 9.08 23.45
C MET A 33 -4.34 7.59 23.77
N LYS A 34 -5.51 7.25 24.31
CA LYS A 34 -5.93 5.84 24.44
C LYS A 34 -6.45 5.38 23.09
N VAL A 35 -5.84 4.31 22.55
CA VAL A 35 -6.19 3.77 21.23
C VAL A 35 -6.71 2.35 21.36
N VAL A 36 -7.86 2.09 20.74
CA VAL A 36 -8.43 0.76 20.55
C VAL A 36 -8.61 0.49 19.07
N VAL A 37 -8.12 -0.65 18.61
CA VAL A 37 -8.29 -1.12 17.24
C VAL A 37 -9.27 -2.28 17.23
N ILE A 38 -10.27 -2.24 16.35
CA ILE A 38 -11.09 -3.41 16.01
C ILE A 38 -10.66 -3.89 14.63
N THR A 39 -10.16 -5.11 14.57
CA THR A 39 -9.68 -5.76 13.34
C THR A 39 -10.28 -7.15 13.16
N ALA A 40 -9.86 -7.88 12.13
CA ALA A 40 -10.25 -9.26 11.87
C ALA A 40 -9.02 -10.17 11.78
N HIS A 41 -9.25 -11.48 12.00
CA HIS A 41 -8.27 -12.53 11.81
C HIS A 41 -8.93 -13.84 11.34
N ASN A 42 -8.10 -14.77 10.89
CA ASN A 42 -8.59 -16.06 10.35
C ASN A 42 -8.86 -17.12 11.41
N GLU A 43 -8.49 -16.88 12.67
CA GLU A 43 -8.74 -17.83 13.75
C GLU A 43 -10.22 -17.90 14.13
N LYS A 44 -10.65 -19.02 14.68
CA LYS A 44 -12.08 -19.28 14.98
C LYS A 44 -12.63 -18.58 16.21
N LYS A 45 -11.75 -18.01 17.07
CA LYS A 45 -12.15 -17.36 18.33
C LYS A 45 -11.77 -15.89 18.32
N TYR A 46 -12.63 -15.07 18.93
CA TYR A 46 -12.28 -13.69 19.26
C TYR A 46 -11.05 -13.65 20.17
N LYS A 47 -10.17 -12.67 19.92
CA LYS A 47 -8.94 -12.46 20.68
C LYS A 47 -8.81 -10.98 21.02
N LYS A 48 -8.24 -10.69 22.18
CA LYS A 48 -7.88 -9.33 22.61
C LYS A 48 -6.42 -9.33 23.03
N GLU A 49 -5.67 -8.35 22.57
CA GLU A 49 -4.26 -8.17 22.89
C GLU A 49 -3.93 -6.71 23.13
N ILE A 50 -2.81 -6.46 23.80
CA ILE A 50 -2.21 -5.13 23.93
C ILE A 50 -0.82 -5.20 23.32
N THR A 51 -0.58 -4.41 22.27
CA THR A 51 0.70 -4.32 21.59
C THR A 51 1.17 -2.87 21.61
N GLU A 52 2.28 -2.60 22.29
CA GLU A 52 2.88 -1.26 22.44
C GLU A 52 1.87 -0.16 22.84
N GLY A 53 0.97 -0.46 23.76
CA GLY A 53 -0.04 0.46 24.26
C GLY A 53 -1.32 0.55 23.41
N ILE A 54 -1.37 -0.14 22.29
CA ILE A 54 -2.55 -0.27 21.42
C ILE A 54 -3.38 -1.47 21.90
N GLU A 55 -4.62 -1.25 22.30
CA GLU A 55 -5.57 -2.33 22.62
C GLU A 55 -6.19 -2.84 21.31
N VAL A 56 -5.95 -4.10 20.94
CA VAL A 56 -6.41 -4.68 19.66
C VAL A 56 -7.44 -5.77 19.90
N HIS A 57 -8.60 -5.64 19.26
CA HIS A 57 -9.70 -6.59 19.28
C HIS A 57 -9.80 -7.32 17.93
N TYR A 58 -9.46 -8.60 17.90
CA TYR A 58 -9.49 -9.43 16.71
C TYR A 58 -10.82 -10.17 16.59
N LEU A 59 -11.64 -9.78 15.64
CA LEU A 59 -12.89 -10.47 15.31
C LEU A 59 -12.60 -11.73 14.49
N SER A 60 -13.26 -12.84 14.80
CA SER A 60 -13.19 -14.08 14.00
C SER A 60 -13.93 -13.92 12.68
N VAL A 61 -13.27 -13.27 11.71
CA VAL A 61 -13.80 -13.02 10.36
C VAL A 61 -12.72 -13.36 9.34
N ALA A 62 -12.82 -14.53 8.75
CA ALA A 62 -11.84 -15.01 7.79
C ALA A 62 -11.80 -14.14 6.53
N TYR A 63 -10.58 -13.86 6.05
CA TYR A 63 -10.29 -13.19 4.79
C TYR A 63 -9.07 -13.80 4.13
N ASN A 64 -9.11 -13.93 2.79
CA ASN A 64 -7.98 -14.37 2.01
C ASN A 64 -7.96 -13.63 0.65
N ASN A 65 -6.78 -13.24 0.19
CA ASN A 65 -6.61 -12.59 -1.11
C ASN A 65 -7.02 -13.47 -2.31
N ARG A 66 -7.13 -14.78 -2.11
CA ARG A 66 -7.64 -15.75 -3.12
C ARG A 66 -9.17 -15.86 -3.13
N PHE A 67 -9.88 -15.23 -2.19
CA PHE A 67 -11.35 -15.23 -2.18
C PHE A 67 -11.91 -14.53 -3.42
N GLY A 68 -12.94 -15.13 -4.02
CA GLY A 68 -13.75 -14.48 -5.05
C GLY A 68 -14.60 -13.32 -4.49
N PHE A 69 -15.21 -12.55 -5.37
CA PHE A 69 -15.97 -11.35 -5.02
C PHE A 69 -17.03 -11.58 -3.94
N VAL A 70 -17.83 -12.65 -4.04
CA VAL A 70 -18.91 -12.97 -3.08
C VAL A 70 -18.34 -13.26 -1.68
N ALA A 71 -17.30 -14.09 -1.60
CA ALA A 71 -16.68 -14.44 -0.32
C ALA A 71 -16.03 -13.22 0.37
N ARG A 72 -15.41 -12.33 -0.40
CA ARG A 72 -14.88 -11.05 0.10
C ARG A 72 -16.00 -10.16 0.64
N SER A 73 -17.07 -9.96 -0.15
CA SER A 73 -18.23 -9.13 0.26
C SER A 73 -18.86 -9.67 1.54
N TRP A 74 -18.98 -10.98 1.68
CA TRP A 74 -19.50 -11.61 2.89
C TRP A 74 -18.58 -11.41 4.10
N SER A 75 -17.25 -11.50 3.92
CA SER A 75 -16.27 -11.16 4.96
C SER A 75 -16.44 -9.71 5.43
N PHE A 76 -16.59 -8.77 4.51
CA PHE A 76 -16.78 -7.36 4.81
C PHE A 76 -18.04 -7.10 5.63
N LEU A 77 -19.17 -7.72 5.27
CA LEU A 77 -20.43 -7.60 6.03
C LEU A 77 -20.35 -8.23 7.42
N LYS A 78 -19.67 -9.38 7.55
CA LYS A 78 -19.42 -10.02 8.84
C LYS A 78 -18.58 -9.13 9.76
N TYR A 79 -17.56 -8.47 9.19
CA TYR A 79 -16.73 -7.52 9.93
C TYR A 79 -17.58 -6.36 10.47
N VAL A 80 -18.37 -5.71 9.61
CA VAL A 80 -19.29 -4.62 10.03
C VAL A 80 -20.20 -5.07 11.15
N LYS A 81 -20.85 -6.24 11.02
CA LYS A 81 -21.69 -6.81 12.07
C LYS A 81 -20.95 -7.06 13.39
N GLY A 82 -19.71 -7.54 13.30
CA GLY A 82 -18.84 -7.76 14.47
C GLY A 82 -18.48 -6.45 15.16
N VAL A 83 -18.11 -5.41 14.39
CA VAL A 83 -17.84 -4.07 14.92
C VAL A 83 -19.06 -3.50 15.63
N ILE A 84 -20.24 -3.55 15.02
CA ILE A 84 -21.49 -3.03 15.61
C ILE A 84 -21.80 -3.70 16.95
N ARG A 85 -21.59 -5.02 17.06
CA ARG A 85 -21.82 -5.77 18.32
C ARG A 85 -20.86 -5.35 19.43
N LEU A 86 -19.60 -5.05 19.07
CA LEU A 86 -18.57 -4.70 20.03
C LEU A 86 -18.58 -3.21 20.39
N ALA A 87 -19.05 -2.34 19.50
CA ALA A 87 -18.97 -0.88 19.61
C ALA A 87 -19.61 -0.29 20.88
N GLY A 88 -20.61 -0.99 21.46
CA GLY A 88 -21.22 -0.57 22.71
C GLY A 88 -20.26 -0.46 23.91
N GLN A 89 -19.11 -1.14 23.86
CA GLN A 89 -18.06 -1.06 24.87
C GLN A 89 -17.24 0.23 24.77
N PHE A 90 -17.34 0.97 23.66
CA PHE A 90 -16.53 2.14 23.35
C PHE A 90 -17.36 3.42 23.18
N LYS A 91 -18.53 3.49 23.75
CA LYS A 91 -19.48 4.63 23.62
C LYS A 91 -18.96 5.96 24.18
N ASP A 92 -17.92 5.94 24.99
CA ASP A 92 -17.27 7.10 25.62
C ASP A 92 -16.00 7.56 24.87
N PHE A 93 -15.79 7.07 23.64
CA PHE A 93 -14.66 7.48 22.80
C PHE A 93 -14.94 8.83 22.16
N ASN A 94 -13.86 9.58 21.90
CA ASN A 94 -13.96 10.94 21.34
C ASN A 94 -14.07 10.91 19.82
N TYR A 95 -13.35 9.99 19.15
CA TYR A 95 -13.36 9.84 17.70
C TYR A 95 -13.35 8.37 17.29
N CYS A 96 -13.96 8.10 16.13
CA CYS A 96 -13.78 6.86 15.38
C CYS A 96 -12.92 7.17 14.13
N TYR A 97 -11.84 6.42 13.92
CA TYR A 97 -11.04 6.46 12.71
C TYR A 97 -11.30 5.20 11.90
N ALA A 98 -11.93 5.36 10.74
CA ALA A 98 -12.37 4.23 9.91
C ALA A 98 -11.55 4.16 8.63
N ILE A 99 -10.81 3.08 8.45
CA ILE A 99 -9.86 2.88 7.34
C ILE A 99 -10.48 1.99 6.26
N SER A 100 -10.68 2.52 5.06
CA SER A 100 -10.96 1.72 3.88
C SER A 100 -9.63 1.07 3.41
N VAL A 101 -9.58 -0.05 2.78
CA VAL A 101 -10.57 -0.91 2.16
C VAL A 101 -11.05 -1.96 3.17
N PRO A 102 -12.31 -2.37 3.17
CA PRO A 102 -13.39 -2.10 2.23
C PRO A 102 -14.20 -0.84 2.55
N LEU A 103 -14.94 -0.31 1.57
CA LEU A 103 -15.85 0.85 1.76
C LEU A 103 -16.87 0.62 2.88
N THR A 104 -17.28 -0.64 3.10
CA THR A 104 -18.27 -1.02 4.11
C THR A 104 -17.85 -0.71 5.55
N VAL A 105 -16.57 -0.46 5.83
CA VAL A 105 -16.11 0.03 7.15
C VAL A 105 -16.77 1.36 7.49
N GLY A 106 -17.03 2.19 6.47
CA GLY A 106 -17.78 3.43 6.62
C GLY A 106 -19.21 3.26 7.14
N LEU A 107 -19.90 2.15 6.82
CA LEU A 107 -21.20 1.82 7.41
C LEU A 107 -21.13 1.64 8.92
N ALA A 108 -20.09 0.95 9.40
CA ALA A 108 -19.89 0.78 10.84
C ALA A 108 -19.61 2.14 11.52
N ALA A 109 -18.80 3.00 10.88
CA ALA A 109 -18.50 4.34 11.40
C ALA A 109 -19.76 5.24 11.42
N GLN A 110 -20.58 5.22 10.36
CA GLN A 110 -21.86 5.94 10.31
C GLN A 110 -22.83 5.46 11.39
N TRP A 111 -22.89 4.14 11.61
CA TRP A 111 -23.73 3.57 12.66
C TRP A 111 -23.28 4.01 14.05
N ILE A 112 -21.95 3.98 14.35
CA ILE A 112 -21.37 4.44 15.60
C ILE A 112 -21.69 5.93 15.82
N LYS A 113 -21.50 6.77 14.80
CA LYS A 113 -21.85 8.19 14.86
C LYS A 113 -23.32 8.41 15.16
N SER A 114 -24.20 7.71 14.47
CA SER A 114 -25.66 7.84 14.69
C SER A 114 -26.08 7.42 16.09
N ARG A 115 -25.57 6.26 16.56
CA ARG A 115 -25.97 5.61 17.80
C ARG A 115 -25.36 6.22 19.05
N TYR A 116 -24.07 6.59 19.00
CA TYR A 116 -23.28 7.04 20.14
C TYR A 116 -22.83 8.50 20.03
N LYS A 117 -23.13 9.18 18.93
CA LYS A 117 -22.73 10.57 18.63
C LYS A 117 -21.22 10.76 18.53
N ILE A 118 -20.46 9.69 18.31
CA ILE A 118 -19.01 9.74 18.14
C ILE A 118 -18.72 10.18 16.69
N PRO A 119 -18.07 11.34 16.46
CA PRO A 119 -17.67 11.75 15.12
C PRO A 119 -16.64 10.77 14.56
N TYR A 120 -16.62 10.62 13.22
CA TYR A 120 -15.62 9.78 12.59
C TYR A 120 -14.83 10.51 11.51
N ILE A 121 -13.57 10.10 11.38
CA ILE A 121 -12.67 10.45 10.29
C ILE A 121 -12.56 9.22 9.41
N PHE A 122 -12.67 9.39 8.09
CA PHE A 122 -12.65 8.29 7.15
C PHE A 122 -11.38 8.32 6.29
N GLU A 123 -10.56 7.26 6.35
CA GLU A 123 -9.38 7.13 5.49
C GLU A 123 -9.74 6.43 4.18
N VAL A 124 -9.33 7.03 3.06
CA VAL A 124 -9.52 6.52 1.70
C VAL A 124 -8.16 6.06 1.16
N GLY A 125 -7.92 4.75 1.22
CA GLY A 125 -6.72 4.12 0.69
C GLY A 125 -6.77 3.97 -0.83
N ASP A 126 -7.94 3.54 -1.34
CA ASP A 126 -8.26 3.43 -2.75
C ASP A 126 -9.64 4.02 -2.99
N LEU A 127 -9.88 4.58 -4.18
CA LEU A 127 -11.20 5.10 -4.58
C LEU A 127 -12.17 3.94 -4.84
N TRP A 128 -13.05 3.70 -3.89
CA TRP A 128 -14.15 2.76 -3.99
C TRP A 128 -15.47 3.54 -4.11
N PRO A 129 -16.35 3.21 -5.07
CA PRO A 129 -16.37 1.99 -5.88
C PRO A 129 -15.62 2.07 -7.22
N ASP A 130 -14.96 3.18 -7.55
CA ASP A 130 -14.29 3.35 -8.86
C ASP A 130 -13.31 2.20 -9.17
N ALA A 131 -12.49 1.79 -8.21
CA ALA A 131 -11.49 0.75 -8.42
C ALA A 131 -12.09 -0.61 -8.84
N PRO A 132 -13.03 -1.22 -8.11
CA PRO A 132 -13.64 -2.47 -8.56
C PRO A 132 -14.48 -2.34 -9.84
N ILE A 133 -15.04 -1.17 -10.14
CA ILE A 133 -15.80 -0.93 -11.38
C ILE A 133 -14.83 -0.87 -12.58
N GLN A 134 -13.79 -0.04 -12.52
CA GLN A 134 -12.82 0.08 -13.62
C GLN A 134 -11.97 -1.19 -13.80
N MET A 135 -11.81 -1.98 -12.74
CA MET A 135 -11.18 -3.31 -12.82
C MET A 135 -12.15 -4.42 -13.26
N GLU A 136 -13.38 -4.07 -13.64
CA GLU A 136 -14.42 -4.98 -14.14
C GLU A 136 -14.87 -6.06 -13.13
N PHE A 137 -14.66 -5.84 -11.82
CA PHE A 137 -15.17 -6.72 -10.79
C PHE A 137 -16.65 -6.43 -10.44
N VAL A 138 -17.12 -5.24 -10.76
CA VAL A 138 -18.52 -4.80 -10.57
C VAL A 138 -19.03 -4.24 -11.88
N ASN A 139 -19.95 -4.98 -12.53
CA ASN A 139 -20.48 -4.64 -13.85
C ASN A 139 -21.99 -4.30 -13.85
N ASN A 140 -22.67 -4.43 -12.68
CA ASN A 140 -24.07 -4.10 -12.58
C ASN A 140 -24.26 -2.60 -12.31
N TYR A 141 -24.95 -1.91 -13.22
CA TYR A 141 -25.18 -0.46 -13.15
C TYR A 141 -25.88 -0.03 -11.85
N PHE A 142 -27.00 -0.68 -11.49
CA PHE A 142 -27.75 -0.31 -10.29
C PHE A 142 -26.95 -0.53 -9.00
N PHE A 143 -26.15 -1.59 -8.97
CA PHE A 143 -25.26 -1.86 -7.85
C PHE A 143 -24.13 -0.82 -7.76
N SER A 144 -23.56 -0.43 -8.90
CA SER A 144 -22.55 0.64 -8.96
C SER A 144 -23.09 1.96 -8.44
N GLU A 145 -24.30 2.36 -8.88
CA GLU A 145 -24.94 3.59 -8.40
C GLU A 145 -25.22 3.55 -6.88
N ALA A 146 -25.68 2.41 -6.36
CA ALA A 146 -25.86 2.24 -4.92
C ALA A 146 -24.55 2.39 -4.13
N LEU A 147 -23.44 1.88 -4.68
CA LEU A 147 -22.10 2.04 -4.07
C LEU A 147 -21.61 3.50 -4.14
N TYR A 148 -21.86 4.23 -5.22
CA TYR A 148 -21.56 5.66 -5.31
C TYR A 148 -22.38 6.51 -4.32
N LEU A 149 -23.64 6.19 -4.14
CA LEU A 149 -24.49 6.84 -3.13
C LEU A 149 -23.98 6.55 -1.71
N LEU A 150 -23.57 5.32 -1.45
CA LEU A 150 -22.95 4.92 -0.18
C LEU A 150 -21.66 5.67 0.07
N GLU A 151 -20.75 5.71 -0.90
CA GLU A 151 -19.48 6.46 -0.82
C GLU A 151 -19.73 7.93 -0.47
N LYS A 152 -20.60 8.57 -1.24
CA LYS A 152 -20.96 9.99 -1.04
C LYS A 152 -21.59 10.24 0.33
N SER A 153 -22.42 9.33 0.81
CA SER A 153 -23.01 9.38 2.16
C SER A 153 -21.93 9.28 3.24
N ILE A 154 -20.97 8.35 3.10
CA ILE A 154 -19.86 8.17 4.04
C ILE A 154 -19.01 9.44 4.10
N TYR A 155 -18.59 9.98 2.94
CA TYR A 155 -17.77 11.20 2.91
C TYR A 155 -18.50 12.42 3.48
N LYS A 156 -19.77 12.60 3.13
CA LYS A 156 -20.59 13.72 3.65
C LYS A 156 -20.73 13.67 5.16
N SER A 157 -21.01 12.51 5.73
CA SER A 157 -21.26 12.36 7.16
C SER A 157 -19.96 12.25 7.99
N ALA A 158 -18.80 12.02 7.39
CA ALA A 158 -17.53 12.08 8.10
C ALA A 158 -17.26 13.48 8.68
N HIS A 159 -16.55 13.58 9.80
CA HIS A 159 -16.04 14.86 10.32
C HIS A 159 -15.00 15.44 9.34
N SER A 160 -14.03 14.64 8.96
CA SER A 160 -13.07 14.90 7.90
C SER A 160 -12.68 13.60 7.19
N VAL A 161 -11.96 13.72 6.07
CA VAL A 161 -11.48 12.57 5.30
C VAL A 161 -9.95 12.62 5.23
N VAL A 162 -9.29 11.47 5.26
CA VAL A 162 -7.85 11.33 5.00
C VAL A 162 -7.67 10.66 3.65
N ALA A 163 -6.94 11.29 2.75
CA ALA A 163 -6.61 10.78 1.43
C ALA A 163 -5.13 10.35 1.39
N LEU A 164 -4.86 9.21 0.72
CA LEU A 164 -3.50 8.67 0.63
C LEU A 164 -2.70 9.20 -0.58
N SER A 165 -3.32 10.02 -1.42
CA SER A 165 -2.62 10.67 -2.54
C SER A 165 -3.29 11.98 -2.93
N PRO A 166 -2.58 12.88 -3.64
CA PRO A 166 -3.17 14.10 -4.19
C PRO A 166 -4.34 13.82 -5.16
N ALA A 167 -4.24 12.72 -5.91
CA ALA A 167 -5.28 12.31 -6.85
C ALA A 167 -6.55 11.84 -6.13
N ILE A 168 -6.41 11.06 -5.04
CA ILE A 168 -7.53 10.66 -4.17
C ILE A 168 -8.14 11.89 -3.51
N GLN A 169 -7.33 12.81 -2.98
CA GLN A 169 -7.80 14.07 -2.39
C GLN A 169 -8.68 14.85 -3.38
N SER A 170 -8.16 15.10 -4.57
CA SER A 170 -8.89 15.83 -5.62
C SER A 170 -10.20 15.13 -6.03
N ALA A 171 -10.22 13.81 -6.10
CA ALA A 171 -11.41 13.03 -6.40
C ALA A 171 -12.49 13.18 -5.31
N ILE A 172 -12.09 13.17 -4.03
CA ILE A 172 -13.02 13.35 -2.90
C ILE A 172 -13.60 14.77 -2.90
N GLU A 173 -12.75 15.80 -3.08
CA GLU A 173 -13.17 17.21 -3.10
C GLU A 173 -14.17 17.50 -4.22
N LYS A 174 -14.00 16.87 -5.39
CA LYS A 174 -14.98 16.94 -6.50
C LYS A 174 -16.30 16.27 -6.17
N LYS A 175 -16.28 15.14 -5.43
CA LYS A 175 -17.51 14.40 -5.04
C LYS A 175 -18.27 15.07 -3.90
N VAL A 176 -17.55 15.72 -2.97
CA VAL A 176 -18.13 16.36 -1.77
C VAL A 176 -17.46 17.71 -1.52
N SER A 177 -17.94 18.73 -2.21
CA SER A 177 -17.42 20.11 -2.06
C SER A 177 -17.48 20.59 -0.60
N GLY A 178 -16.46 21.31 -0.16
CA GLY A 178 -16.35 21.86 1.19
C GLY A 178 -16.01 20.87 2.30
N LYS A 179 -15.78 19.58 1.97
CA LYS A 179 -15.31 18.60 2.95
C LYS A 179 -13.82 18.85 3.25
N LYS A 180 -13.47 18.88 4.54
CA LYS A 180 -12.08 18.91 4.96
C LYS A 180 -11.41 17.59 4.62
N VAL A 181 -10.40 17.62 3.74
CA VAL A 181 -9.61 16.45 3.33
C VAL A 181 -8.15 16.68 3.71
N HIS A 182 -7.61 15.76 4.50
CA HIS A 182 -6.20 15.75 4.88
C HIS A 182 -5.45 14.82 3.94
N LEU A 183 -4.30 15.25 3.45
CA LEU A 183 -3.41 14.43 2.62
C LEU A 183 -2.34 13.80 3.51
N ILE A 184 -2.47 12.51 3.78
CA ILE A 184 -1.48 11.71 4.53
C ILE A 184 -1.14 10.47 3.69
N PRO A 185 -0.15 10.52 2.80
CA PRO A 185 0.26 9.38 1.96
C PRO A 185 0.73 8.17 2.77
N ASN A 186 0.99 7.06 2.11
CA ASN A 186 1.78 5.99 2.72
C ASN A 186 3.18 6.51 3.05
N MET A 187 3.87 5.84 3.95
CA MET A 187 5.04 6.37 4.64
C MET A 187 6.30 5.61 4.26
N ALA A 188 7.39 6.35 4.11
CA ALA A 188 8.73 5.82 4.01
C ALA A 188 9.33 5.60 5.41
N ASP A 189 9.62 4.35 5.76
CA ASP A 189 10.25 4.04 7.04
C ASP A 189 11.78 4.20 6.96
N CYS A 190 12.23 5.44 7.01
CA CYS A 190 13.63 5.81 6.91
C CYS A 190 14.49 5.39 8.13
N GLU A 191 13.87 4.98 9.24
CA GLU A 191 14.57 4.46 10.41
C GLU A 191 14.91 2.98 10.24
N PHE A 192 14.04 2.22 9.61
CA PHE A 192 14.22 0.79 9.37
C PHE A 192 14.96 0.53 8.05
N TYR A 193 14.45 1.03 6.93
CA TYR A 193 15.13 0.92 5.65
C TYR A 193 16.19 2.01 5.53
N LYS A 194 17.44 1.59 5.31
CA LYS A 194 18.57 2.51 5.14
C LYS A 194 19.29 2.21 3.83
N PRO A 195 19.80 3.25 3.15
CA PRO A 195 20.73 3.04 2.05
C PRO A 195 22.02 2.40 2.59
N GLU A 196 22.32 1.22 2.12
CA GLU A 196 23.51 0.45 2.51
C GLU A 196 24.18 -0.09 1.26
N ARG A 197 25.49 -0.33 1.34
CA ARG A 197 26.20 -1.09 0.30
C ARG A 197 25.66 -2.51 0.28
N LYS A 198 25.65 -3.13 -0.91
CA LYS A 198 25.27 -4.53 -1.03
C LYS A 198 26.16 -5.40 -0.15
N ASP A 199 25.55 -6.25 0.64
CA ASP A 199 26.24 -7.23 1.47
C ASP A 199 26.67 -8.41 0.58
N PRO A 200 27.98 -8.72 0.47
CA PRO A 200 28.47 -9.83 -0.34
C PRO A 200 27.84 -11.18 0.05
N THR A 201 27.52 -11.38 1.33
CA THR A 201 26.86 -12.60 1.83
C THR A 201 25.42 -12.71 1.29
N LEU A 202 24.71 -11.58 1.21
CA LEU A 202 23.37 -11.54 0.61
C LEU A 202 23.44 -11.69 -0.91
N GLU A 203 24.42 -11.07 -1.59
CA GLU A 203 24.61 -11.26 -3.02
C GLU A 203 24.89 -12.73 -3.36
N GLU A 204 25.70 -13.45 -2.55
CA GLU A 204 25.94 -14.87 -2.70
C GLU A 204 24.67 -15.69 -2.47
N ARG A 205 23.94 -15.43 -1.37
CA ARG A 205 22.70 -16.13 -1.03
C ARG A 205 21.63 -15.97 -2.10
N PHE A 206 21.48 -14.78 -2.68
CA PHE A 206 20.53 -14.49 -3.76
C PHE A 206 21.09 -14.79 -5.15
N GLN A 207 22.36 -15.21 -5.29
CA GLN A 207 23.05 -15.53 -6.56
C GLN A 207 23.06 -14.34 -7.55
N VAL A 208 23.36 -13.15 -7.05
CA VAL A 208 23.31 -11.91 -7.84
C VAL A 208 24.64 -11.14 -7.87
N GLN A 209 25.76 -11.82 -7.60
CA GLN A 209 27.09 -11.22 -7.72
C GLN A 209 27.29 -10.62 -9.12
N ASN A 210 27.79 -9.39 -9.18
CA ASN A 210 28.01 -8.66 -10.43
C ASN A 210 26.74 -8.45 -11.29
N LYS A 211 25.54 -8.51 -10.68
CA LYS A 211 24.28 -8.22 -11.37
C LYS A 211 23.69 -6.90 -10.91
N PHE A 212 23.06 -6.20 -11.83
CA PHE A 212 22.14 -5.12 -11.49
C PHE A 212 20.79 -5.75 -11.17
N VAL A 213 20.29 -5.52 -9.96
CA VAL A 213 19.11 -6.19 -9.42
C VAL A 213 17.89 -5.29 -9.47
N VAL A 214 16.82 -5.79 -10.10
CA VAL A 214 15.52 -5.14 -10.19
C VAL A 214 14.50 -5.95 -9.41
N SER A 215 13.88 -5.38 -8.37
CA SER A 215 12.95 -6.12 -7.51
C SER A 215 11.55 -5.55 -7.52
N TYR A 216 10.56 -6.44 -7.67
CA TYR A 216 9.18 -6.18 -7.33
C TYR A 216 8.87 -6.88 -6.00
N ILE A 217 8.42 -6.12 -4.99
CA ILE A 217 8.13 -6.63 -3.65
C ILE A 217 6.68 -6.27 -3.30
N GLY A 218 5.82 -7.28 -3.11
CA GLY A 218 4.43 -7.04 -2.72
C GLY A 218 3.41 -8.04 -3.28
N ALA A 219 2.13 -7.69 -3.20
CA ALA A 219 1.03 -8.53 -3.64
C ALA A 219 1.11 -8.84 -5.14
N VAL A 220 0.90 -10.11 -5.51
CA VAL A 220 0.90 -10.61 -6.88
C VAL A 220 -0.55 -10.78 -7.35
N GLY A 221 -1.22 -9.64 -7.56
CA GLY A 221 -2.63 -9.58 -7.94
C GLY A 221 -2.85 -8.99 -9.34
N VAL A 222 -4.11 -9.03 -9.81
CA VAL A 222 -4.51 -8.55 -11.15
C VAL A 222 -4.16 -7.08 -11.35
N ALA A 223 -4.34 -6.24 -10.33
CA ALA A 223 -4.06 -4.81 -10.42
C ALA A 223 -2.58 -4.49 -10.67
N ASN A 224 -1.68 -5.38 -10.27
CA ASN A 224 -0.24 -5.13 -10.36
C ASN A 224 0.34 -5.30 -11.77
N GLY A 225 -0.36 -5.95 -12.71
CA GLY A 225 0.05 -6.02 -14.12
C GLY A 225 1.45 -6.60 -14.35
N LEU A 226 1.86 -7.62 -13.58
CA LEU A 226 3.23 -8.15 -13.55
C LEU A 226 3.63 -8.89 -14.84
N ASP A 227 2.73 -9.11 -15.78
CA ASP A 227 3.09 -9.58 -17.12
C ASP A 227 4.10 -8.62 -17.78
N TYR A 228 3.90 -7.29 -17.61
CA TYR A 228 4.86 -6.29 -18.09
C TYR A 228 6.25 -6.43 -17.45
N PHE A 229 6.32 -6.76 -16.16
CA PHE A 229 7.59 -7.02 -15.47
C PHE A 229 8.34 -8.23 -16.07
N LEU A 230 7.59 -9.31 -16.41
CA LEU A 230 8.16 -10.45 -17.13
C LEU A 230 8.66 -10.07 -18.51
N GLU A 231 7.92 -9.23 -19.22
CA GLU A 231 8.31 -8.74 -20.55
C GLU A 231 9.58 -7.87 -20.49
N CYS A 232 9.73 -7.04 -19.45
CA CYS A 232 10.97 -6.29 -19.19
C CYS A 232 12.16 -7.23 -18.93
N ALA A 233 11.96 -8.28 -18.13
CA ALA A 233 12.99 -9.29 -17.86
C ALA A 233 13.40 -10.03 -19.17
N ASN A 234 12.43 -10.37 -20.02
CA ASN A 234 12.67 -10.99 -21.32
C ASN A 234 13.41 -10.04 -22.29
N ALA A 235 13.03 -8.77 -22.32
CA ALA A 235 13.69 -7.77 -23.16
C ALA A 235 15.16 -7.56 -22.71
N ALA A 236 15.40 -7.49 -21.40
CA ALA A 236 16.75 -7.40 -20.84
C ALA A 236 17.61 -8.63 -21.13
N ARG A 237 17.02 -9.84 -21.05
CA ARG A 237 17.70 -11.10 -21.42
C ARG A 237 18.08 -11.13 -22.89
N LYS A 238 17.16 -10.72 -23.78
CA LYS A 238 17.43 -10.64 -25.24
C LYS A 238 18.49 -9.60 -25.60
N ALA A 239 18.62 -8.56 -24.79
CA ALA A 239 19.67 -7.53 -24.91
C ALA A 239 20.98 -7.91 -24.19
N GLU A 240 21.06 -9.14 -23.63
CA GLU A 240 22.23 -9.68 -22.91
C GLU A 240 22.72 -8.77 -21.77
N LEU A 241 21.81 -8.00 -21.16
CA LEU A 241 22.18 -7.13 -20.04
C LEU A 241 22.40 -7.93 -18.76
N PRO A 242 23.37 -7.56 -17.90
CA PRO A 242 23.67 -8.24 -16.63
C PRO A 242 22.62 -7.92 -15.53
N LEU A 243 21.34 -8.07 -15.88
CA LEU A 243 20.22 -7.78 -15.01
C LEU A 243 19.67 -9.07 -14.38
N HIS A 244 19.32 -9.00 -13.10
CA HIS A 244 18.54 -10.04 -12.43
C HIS A 244 17.27 -9.44 -11.84
N PHE A 245 16.16 -10.16 -11.97
CA PHE A 245 14.84 -9.72 -11.55
C PHE A 245 14.34 -10.59 -10.40
N PHE A 246 13.72 -9.95 -9.39
CA PHE A 246 13.00 -10.66 -8.35
C PHE A 246 11.53 -10.27 -8.31
N ILE A 247 10.66 -11.27 -8.15
CA ILE A 247 9.28 -11.08 -7.71
C ILE A 247 9.18 -11.72 -6.32
N CYS A 248 9.01 -10.88 -5.28
CA CYS A 248 8.85 -11.34 -3.91
C CYS A 248 7.43 -11.04 -3.41
N GLY A 249 6.69 -12.08 -3.04
CA GLY A 249 5.35 -11.95 -2.50
C GLY A 249 4.40 -13.06 -2.86
N ASP A 250 3.12 -12.93 -2.45
CA ASP A 250 2.06 -13.91 -2.72
C ASP A 250 0.84 -13.23 -3.36
N GLY A 251 0.02 -14.03 -4.03
CA GLY A 251 -1.24 -13.59 -4.62
C GLY A 251 -1.79 -14.55 -5.66
N ALA A 252 -2.98 -14.23 -6.15
CA ALA A 252 -3.74 -15.11 -7.04
C ALA A 252 -3.06 -15.40 -8.39
N LEU A 253 -2.06 -14.62 -8.80
CA LEU A 253 -1.42 -14.75 -10.10
C LEU A 253 -0.03 -15.40 -10.07
N VAL A 254 0.48 -15.80 -8.91
CA VAL A 254 1.84 -16.37 -8.76
C VAL A 254 2.05 -17.56 -9.71
N ASP A 255 1.16 -18.55 -9.67
CA ASP A 255 1.31 -19.79 -10.45
C ASP A 255 1.25 -19.51 -11.97
N ARG A 256 0.37 -18.61 -12.39
CA ARG A 256 0.27 -18.17 -13.79
C ARG A 256 1.56 -17.48 -14.25
N LEU A 257 2.09 -16.56 -13.46
CA LEU A 257 3.31 -15.82 -13.80
C LEU A 257 4.54 -16.74 -13.81
N LYS A 258 4.65 -17.70 -12.88
CA LYS A 258 5.69 -18.73 -12.90
C LYS A 258 5.66 -19.53 -14.20
N LYS A 259 4.45 -19.97 -14.64
CA LYS A 259 4.28 -20.67 -15.91
C LYS A 259 4.68 -19.80 -17.11
N ASN A 260 4.26 -18.54 -17.14
CA ASN A 260 4.64 -17.60 -18.20
C ASN A 260 6.17 -17.38 -18.26
N ALA A 261 6.81 -17.23 -17.10
CA ALA A 261 8.27 -17.08 -17.01
C ALA A 261 9.01 -18.31 -17.55
N GLN A 262 8.52 -19.52 -17.27
CA GLN A 262 9.06 -20.77 -17.83
C GLN A 262 8.91 -20.83 -19.36
N GLN A 263 7.75 -20.46 -19.89
CA GLN A 263 7.50 -20.40 -21.33
C GLN A 263 8.45 -19.41 -22.05
N LEU A 264 8.78 -18.29 -21.39
CA LEU A 264 9.73 -17.30 -21.88
C LEU A 264 11.19 -17.68 -21.61
N SER A 265 11.45 -18.79 -20.91
CA SER A 265 12.82 -19.23 -20.53
C SER A 265 13.61 -18.13 -19.79
N LEU A 266 13.00 -17.48 -18.82
CA LEU A 266 13.61 -16.37 -18.08
C LEU A 266 14.60 -16.88 -17.01
N ALA A 267 15.85 -17.13 -17.40
CA ALA A 267 16.94 -17.50 -16.48
C ALA A 267 17.38 -16.33 -15.57
N ASN A 268 17.02 -15.10 -15.93
CA ASN A 268 17.32 -13.88 -15.18
C ASN A 268 16.17 -13.42 -14.26
N LEU A 269 15.22 -14.28 -13.92
CA LEU A 269 14.09 -13.98 -13.03
C LEU A 269 13.94 -15.06 -11.96
N THR A 270 13.84 -14.63 -10.70
CA THR A 270 13.58 -15.50 -9.55
C THR A 270 12.31 -15.08 -8.82
N PHE A 271 11.45 -16.06 -8.49
CA PHE A 271 10.30 -15.86 -7.61
C PHE A 271 10.70 -16.22 -6.18
N LEU A 272 10.47 -15.29 -5.28
CA LEU A 272 10.64 -15.46 -3.84
C LEU A 272 9.26 -15.48 -3.17
N ASP A 273 9.10 -16.31 -2.16
CA ASP A 273 7.89 -16.38 -1.38
C ASP A 273 7.67 -15.09 -0.57
N PHE A 274 6.45 -14.92 -0.05
CA PHE A 274 6.15 -13.85 0.89
C PHE A 274 7.09 -13.93 2.09
N THR A 275 7.67 -12.80 2.46
CA THR A 275 8.57 -12.68 3.60
C THR A 275 8.13 -11.55 4.53
N ASN A 276 8.64 -11.58 5.75
CA ASN A 276 8.44 -10.51 6.71
C ASN A 276 9.31 -9.28 6.37
N ARG A 277 9.20 -8.26 7.20
CA ARG A 277 9.90 -6.98 7.01
C ARG A 277 11.43 -7.11 6.94
N ASN A 278 12.02 -8.00 7.73
CA ASN A 278 13.47 -8.23 7.71
C ASN A 278 13.92 -8.87 6.39
N GLY A 279 13.19 -9.87 5.89
CA GLY A 279 13.48 -10.45 4.58
C GLY A 279 13.30 -9.46 3.42
N VAL A 280 12.34 -8.52 3.54
CA VAL A 280 12.21 -7.39 2.59
C VAL A 280 13.45 -6.49 2.66
N GLN A 281 13.96 -6.19 3.85
CA GLN A 281 15.18 -5.39 4.01
C GLN A 281 16.41 -6.07 3.38
N GLU A 282 16.57 -7.37 3.59
CA GLU A 282 17.66 -8.15 2.98
C GLU A 282 17.56 -8.15 1.45
N LEU A 283 16.37 -8.31 0.89
CA LEU A 283 16.19 -8.23 -0.57
C LEU A 283 16.42 -6.81 -1.09
N LEU A 284 15.95 -5.79 -0.38
CA LEU A 284 16.23 -4.39 -0.73
C LEU A 284 17.73 -4.06 -0.63
N ASN A 285 18.51 -4.69 0.27
CA ASN A 285 19.95 -4.49 0.33
C ASN A 285 20.61 -4.81 -1.01
N VAL A 286 20.31 -5.95 -1.62
CA VAL A 286 20.90 -6.37 -2.91
C VAL A 286 20.22 -5.72 -4.13
N THR A 287 19.12 -5.02 -3.95
CA THR A 287 18.36 -4.37 -5.03
C THR A 287 19.00 -3.04 -5.44
N ASP A 288 19.12 -2.78 -6.74
CA ASP A 288 19.51 -1.49 -7.31
C ASP A 288 18.32 -0.65 -7.69
N ALA A 289 17.29 -1.28 -8.26
CA ALA A 289 16.05 -0.63 -8.68
C ALA A 289 14.80 -1.31 -8.12
N SER A 290 13.95 -0.53 -7.45
CA SER A 290 12.65 -0.97 -6.94
C SER A 290 11.57 -0.71 -7.99
N PHE A 291 10.91 -1.76 -8.45
CA PHE A 291 9.87 -1.67 -9.48
C PHE A 291 8.47 -1.63 -8.85
N THR A 292 7.72 -0.58 -9.13
CA THR A 292 6.30 -0.50 -8.84
C THR A 292 5.51 -0.63 -10.14
N CYS A 293 4.76 -1.70 -10.28
CA CYS A 293 4.04 -2.05 -11.51
C CYS A 293 2.53 -2.04 -11.28
N TYR A 294 1.79 -1.50 -12.26
CA TYR A 294 0.33 -1.54 -12.32
C TYR A 294 -0.17 -1.91 -13.73
N LYS A 295 -1.34 -2.55 -13.76
CA LYS A 295 -2.13 -2.70 -14.98
C LYS A 295 -2.55 -1.31 -15.49
N GLN A 296 -2.65 -1.15 -16.80
CA GLN A 296 -3.01 0.13 -17.43
C GLN A 296 -4.52 0.41 -17.25
N VAL A 297 -4.90 0.83 -16.06
CA VAL A 297 -6.26 1.24 -15.68
C VAL A 297 -6.15 2.57 -14.94
N PRO A 298 -6.80 3.65 -15.39
CA PRO A 298 -6.59 5.00 -14.87
C PRO A 298 -6.74 5.13 -13.34
N ILE A 299 -7.69 4.39 -12.76
CA ILE A 299 -7.91 4.46 -11.32
C ILE A 299 -6.71 4.00 -10.50
N LEU A 300 -5.89 3.09 -11.01
CA LEU A 300 -4.71 2.57 -10.31
C LEU A 300 -3.59 3.62 -10.21
N GLU A 301 -3.59 4.63 -11.10
CA GLU A 301 -2.66 5.76 -11.05
C GLU A 301 -2.90 6.70 -9.86
N THR A 302 -4.07 6.58 -9.23
CA THR A 302 -4.41 7.38 -8.04
C THR A 302 -3.85 6.80 -6.75
N GLY A 303 -3.46 5.51 -6.75
CA GLY A 303 -3.07 4.77 -5.56
C GLY A 303 -1.78 5.27 -4.90
N SER A 304 -1.55 4.78 -3.69
CA SER A 304 -0.37 5.09 -2.86
C SER A 304 0.31 3.77 -2.41
N PRO A 305 1.07 3.09 -3.29
CA PRO A 305 1.59 1.75 -3.02
C PRO A 305 2.76 1.77 -2.04
N ASN A 306 2.72 0.93 -0.99
CA ASN A 306 3.79 0.83 0.02
C ASN A 306 5.18 0.60 -0.59
N LYS A 307 5.28 -0.26 -1.61
CA LYS A 307 6.56 -0.60 -2.26
C LYS A 307 7.30 0.59 -2.87
N PHE A 308 6.57 1.64 -3.28
CA PHE A 308 7.17 2.90 -3.73
C PHE A 308 7.90 3.59 -2.56
N PHE A 309 7.25 3.70 -1.41
CA PHE A 309 7.82 4.34 -0.23
C PHE A 309 8.96 3.53 0.41
N ASP A 310 8.83 2.18 0.38
CA ASP A 310 9.91 1.29 0.85
C ASP A 310 11.15 1.42 -0.05
N GLY A 311 10.95 1.49 -1.37
CA GLY A 311 12.02 1.74 -2.35
C GLY A 311 12.70 3.09 -2.15
N LEU A 312 11.93 4.16 -1.92
CA LEU A 312 12.46 5.49 -1.59
C LEU A 312 13.25 5.45 -0.29
N ALA A 313 12.71 4.84 0.78
CA ALA A 313 13.37 4.75 2.08
C ALA A 313 14.69 3.99 2.00
N ALA A 314 14.75 2.91 1.23
CA ALA A 314 15.96 2.13 1.00
C ALA A 314 16.93 2.80 0.00
N GLY A 315 16.62 3.98 -0.52
CA GLY A 315 17.46 4.70 -1.48
C GLY A 315 17.67 3.92 -2.78
N LYS A 316 16.60 3.37 -3.38
CA LYS A 316 16.68 2.60 -4.63
C LYS A 316 16.23 3.46 -5.82
N LEU A 317 16.79 3.20 -7.01
CA LEU A 317 16.25 3.74 -8.24
C LEU A 317 14.78 3.29 -8.37
N ILE A 318 13.84 4.22 -8.53
CA ILE A 318 12.43 3.87 -8.69
C ILE A 318 12.12 3.61 -10.15
N VAL A 319 11.45 2.50 -10.44
CA VAL A 319 10.96 2.17 -11.79
C VAL A 319 9.45 1.98 -11.75
N ILE A 320 8.74 2.65 -12.64
CA ILE A 320 7.28 2.51 -12.77
C ILE A 320 6.85 2.34 -14.23
N ASN A 321 5.67 1.74 -14.45
CA ASN A 321 5.04 1.60 -15.77
C ASN A 321 3.69 2.31 -15.90
N PHE A 322 3.35 3.21 -14.99
CA PHE A 322 2.04 3.89 -14.95
C PHE A 322 2.23 5.40 -14.75
N GLY A 323 1.22 6.18 -15.11
CA GLY A 323 1.21 7.63 -15.00
C GLY A 323 0.80 8.15 -13.62
N GLY A 324 0.21 9.35 -13.61
CA GLY A 324 -0.34 9.96 -12.41
C GLY A 324 0.70 10.62 -11.52
N TRP A 325 0.34 10.83 -10.26
CA TRP A 325 1.10 11.63 -9.31
C TRP A 325 2.49 11.07 -9.00
N ILE A 326 2.66 9.74 -8.96
CA ILE A 326 3.97 9.10 -8.69
C ILE A 326 4.94 9.34 -9.85
N LYS A 327 4.46 9.32 -11.11
CA LYS A 327 5.29 9.66 -12.26
C LYS A 327 5.85 11.07 -12.13
N ASN A 328 4.99 12.06 -11.85
CA ASN A 328 5.43 13.43 -11.67
C ASN A 328 6.45 13.53 -10.52
N GLU A 329 6.18 12.87 -9.41
CA GLU A 329 7.05 12.87 -8.24
C GLU A 329 8.46 12.36 -8.55
N ILE A 330 8.59 11.22 -9.26
CA ILE A 330 9.91 10.65 -9.57
C ILE A 330 10.67 11.43 -10.65
N GLU A 331 9.95 12.04 -11.59
CA GLU A 331 10.55 12.85 -12.66
C GLU A 331 11.04 14.19 -12.11
N GLU A 332 10.23 14.90 -11.32
CA GLU A 332 10.58 16.18 -10.70
C GLU A 332 11.76 16.07 -9.73
N ASN A 333 11.84 14.96 -8.98
CA ASN A 333 12.91 14.73 -8.00
C ASN A 333 14.10 13.96 -8.58
N GLN A 334 14.09 13.57 -9.87
CA GLN A 334 15.14 12.77 -10.50
C GLN A 334 15.52 11.52 -9.68
N CYS A 335 14.53 10.80 -9.16
CA CYS A 335 14.74 9.63 -8.31
C CYS A 335 14.25 8.33 -8.97
N GLY A 336 13.73 8.38 -10.20
CA GLY A 336 13.23 7.21 -10.89
C GLY A 336 13.01 7.41 -12.38
N ILE A 337 12.54 6.35 -13.03
CA ILE A 337 12.22 6.31 -14.45
C ILE A 337 10.80 5.77 -14.67
N TYR A 338 10.07 6.42 -15.57
CA TYR A 338 8.82 5.92 -16.10
C TYR A 338 9.10 5.11 -17.38
N CYS A 339 8.61 3.89 -17.46
CA CYS A 339 8.74 3.02 -18.64
C CYS A 339 7.39 2.87 -19.35
N ASN A 340 7.40 2.96 -20.68
CA ASN A 340 6.19 2.82 -21.47
C ASN A 340 5.59 1.41 -21.30
N PRO A 341 4.36 1.26 -20.77
CA PRO A 341 3.75 -0.04 -20.50
C PRO A 341 3.43 -0.86 -21.76
N GLN A 342 3.45 -0.25 -22.95
CA GLN A 342 3.22 -0.93 -24.23
C GLN A 342 4.52 -1.33 -24.93
N GLN A 343 5.69 -0.92 -24.40
CA GLN A 343 7.00 -1.14 -25.04
C GLN A 343 8.03 -1.60 -24.00
N PRO A 344 8.14 -2.89 -23.70
CA PRO A 344 9.11 -3.42 -22.72
C PRO A 344 10.57 -3.06 -23.04
N THR A 345 10.89 -2.81 -24.31
CA THR A 345 12.23 -2.34 -24.73
C THR A 345 12.54 -0.91 -24.28
N ASP A 346 11.53 -0.10 -23.96
CA ASP A 346 11.72 1.23 -23.35
C ASP A 346 12.38 1.12 -21.97
N PHE A 347 12.03 0.06 -21.19
CA PHE A 347 12.72 -0.25 -19.94
C PHE A 347 14.22 -0.48 -20.19
N VAL A 348 14.56 -1.33 -21.18
CA VAL A 348 15.96 -1.62 -21.53
C VAL A 348 16.70 -0.34 -21.88
N LYS A 349 16.13 0.49 -22.75
CA LYS A 349 16.73 1.77 -23.14
C LYS A 349 16.99 2.69 -21.94
N LYS A 350 16.05 2.78 -21.01
CA LYS A 350 16.10 3.72 -19.87
C LYS A 350 16.95 3.21 -18.72
N ILE A 351 17.07 1.88 -18.53
CA ILE A 351 17.89 1.31 -17.46
C ILE A 351 19.37 1.24 -17.83
N THR A 352 19.70 1.12 -19.11
CA THR A 352 21.08 0.93 -19.59
C THR A 352 22.08 1.99 -19.09
N PRO A 353 21.76 3.30 -19.08
CA PRO A 353 22.69 4.30 -18.51
C PRO A 353 23.11 4.00 -17.06
N PHE A 354 22.19 3.50 -16.24
CA PHE A 354 22.45 3.19 -14.84
C PHE A 354 23.34 1.95 -14.63
N LEU A 355 23.52 1.12 -15.65
CA LEU A 355 24.45 -0.01 -15.63
C LEU A 355 25.89 0.43 -15.85
N HIS A 356 26.11 1.51 -16.59
CA HIS A 356 27.42 1.96 -17.02
C HIS A 356 27.92 3.19 -16.26
N GLU A 357 27.00 3.99 -15.69
CA GLU A 357 27.30 5.24 -15.02
C GLU A 357 26.96 5.14 -13.52
N GLN A 358 27.90 4.65 -12.72
CA GLN A 358 27.70 4.46 -11.26
C GLN A 358 27.35 5.77 -10.54
N GLU A 359 27.89 6.91 -10.99
CA GLU A 359 27.58 8.23 -10.41
C GLU A 359 26.12 8.62 -10.70
N LEU A 360 25.61 8.32 -11.89
CA LEU A 360 24.21 8.54 -12.25
C LEU A 360 23.28 7.73 -11.33
N LEU A 361 23.56 6.43 -11.16
CA LEU A 361 22.80 5.57 -10.27
C LEU A 361 22.82 6.10 -8.84
N SER A 362 23.99 6.41 -8.31
CA SER A 362 24.14 6.92 -6.94
C SER A 362 23.39 8.23 -6.72
N ARG A 363 23.37 9.13 -7.71
CA ARG A 363 22.62 10.38 -7.65
C ARG A 363 21.12 10.15 -7.56
N TYR A 364 20.56 9.28 -8.38
CA TYR A 364 19.13 8.94 -8.36
C TYR A 364 18.73 8.23 -7.07
N GLN A 365 19.58 7.34 -6.57
CA GLN A 365 19.37 6.62 -5.30
C GLN A 365 19.41 7.59 -4.11
N ALA A 366 20.34 8.53 -4.09
CA ALA A 366 20.41 9.59 -3.08
C ALA A 366 19.16 10.51 -3.14
N ALA A 367 18.68 10.84 -4.34
CA ALA A 367 17.47 11.61 -4.54
C ALA A 367 16.22 10.89 -4.03
N SER A 368 16.10 9.56 -4.25
CA SER A 368 15.05 8.71 -3.67
C SER A 368 15.03 8.82 -2.14
N ARG A 369 16.20 8.65 -1.52
CA ARG A 369 16.32 8.77 -0.06
C ARG A 369 15.98 10.16 0.44
N HIS A 370 16.45 11.20 -0.22
CA HIS A 370 16.15 12.58 0.14
C HIS A 370 14.63 12.86 0.07
N LEU A 371 13.97 12.40 -0.98
CA LEU A 371 12.52 12.54 -1.13
C LEU A 371 11.77 11.82 0.01
N ALA A 372 12.20 10.60 0.37
CA ALA A 372 11.65 9.85 1.49
C ALA A 372 11.74 10.63 2.80
N GLU A 373 12.91 11.17 3.12
CA GLU A 373 13.17 11.89 4.37
C GLU A 373 12.43 13.22 4.43
N LYS A 374 12.43 13.97 3.34
CA LYS A 374 11.89 15.34 3.28
C LYS A 374 10.35 15.36 3.25
N LYS A 375 9.71 14.42 2.54
CA LYS A 375 8.28 14.50 2.23
C LYS A 375 7.45 13.34 2.76
N TYR A 376 8.05 12.15 2.85
CA TYR A 376 7.32 10.91 3.12
C TYR A 376 7.76 10.18 4.39
N SER A 377 8.61 10.81 5.19
CA SER A 377 9.11 10.22 6.42
C SER A 377 7.97 9.76 7.33
N ARG A 378 8.03 8.50 7.77
CA ARG A 378 7.07 7.93 8.73
C ARG A 378 6.91 8.81 9.97
N LYS A 379 8.02 9.31 10.52
CA LYS A 379 8.01 10.18 11.71
C LYS A 379 7.19 11.44 11.47
N GLN A 380 7.43 12.13 10.35
CA GLN A 380 6.72 13.38 10.02
C GLN A 380 5.23 13.11 9.75
N LEU A 381 4.90 12.18 8.84
CA LEU A 381 3.51 11.92 8.46
C LEU A 381 2.68 11.35 9.62
N SER A 382 3.30 10.56 10.52
CA SER A 382 2.63 10.09 11.74
C SER A 382 2.32 11.24 12.70
N ALA A 383 3.22 12.23 12.83
CA ALA A 383 2.98 13.42 13.64
C ALA A 383 1.88 14.31 13.03
N GLU A 384 1.91 14.54 11.72
CA GLU A 384 0.85 15.23 10.99
C GLU A 384 -0.51 14.56 11.15
N PHE A 385 -0.55 13.23 11.09
CA PHE A 385 -1.75 12.45 11.36
C PHE A 385 -2.27 12.63 12.77
N ALA A 386 -1.40 12.52 13.78
CA ALA A 386 -1.80 12.70 15.18
C ALA A 386 -2.35 14.11 15.46
N ALA A 387 -1.82 15.13 14.79
CA ALA A 387 -2.28 16.51 14.90
C ALA A 387 -3.74 16.71 14.42
N ILE A 388 -4.26 15.85 13.54
CA ILE A 388 -5.66 15.91 13.09
C ILE A 388 -6.63 15.79 14.27
N PHE A 389 -6.25 15.02 15.29
CA PHE A 389 -7.08 14.78 16.49
C PHE A 389 -6.87 15.82 17.59
N SER A 390 -5.83 16.66 17.52
CA SER A 390 -5.50 17.64 18.56
C SER A 390 -6.34 18.91 18.46
N SER A 391 -7.03 19.16 17.36
CA SER A 391 -7.94 20.30 17.21
C SER A 391 -9.27 19.98 17.90
N PRO A 392 -9.81 20.87 18.76
CA PRO A 392 -11.14 20.68 19.35
C PRO A 392 -12.22 20.60 18.25
N ILE A 393 -13.26 19.81 18.55
CA ILE A 393 -14.47 19.62 17.68
C ILE A 393 -15.26 20.92 17.63
#